data_4e18c8b2e36e2bbb3532b0543b31f531
#
_entry.id   4e18c8b2e36e2bbb3532b0543b31f531
#
_cell.length_a   1.000
_cell.length_b   1.000
_cell.length_c   1.000
_cell.angle_alpha   90.00
_cell.angle_beta   90.00
_cell.angle_gamma   90.00
#
_symmetry.space_group_name_H-M   'P 1'
#
loop_
_entity.id
_entity.type
_entity.pdbx_description
1 polymer ?
#
loop_
_entity_poly.entity_id
_entity_poly.type
_entity_poly.pdbx_seq_one_letter_code
_entity_poly.pdbx_strand_id
1 'polypeptide(L)'
;MEVKEKIKLLAYLYYSNDCEELNNYTDSLSKNEVFEIYTAYRIGEIIKNGLNSGKVIKNFNRTKYFLNQREYYKYCVHEKEIRNELTTKLECYIYNLHFFVEWF
;
A
#
# COMPACT_ATOMS: atom_id res chain seq x y z
N MET A 1 5.47 2.71 11.62
CA MET A 1 5.20 3.48 10.40
C MET A 1 3.71 3.69 10.27
N GLU A 2 3.29 4.91 10.14
CA GLU A 2 1.88 5.30 10.12
C GLU A 2 1.08 4.67 8.97
N VAL A 3 1.72 4.42 7.84
CA VAL A 3 1.06 3.80 6.69
C VAL A 3 0.53 2.41 7.01
N LYS A 4 1.16 1.67 7.92
CA LYS A 4 0.68 0.34 8.31
C LYS A 4 -0.67 0.42 9.00
N GLU A 5 -0.93 1.46 9.79
CA GLU A 5 -2.22 1.66 10.45
C GLU A 5 -3.32 1.95 9.42
N LYS A 6 -3.00 2.73 8.40
CA LYS A 6 -3.94 2.99 7.30
C LYS A 6 -4.28 1.72 6.53
N ILE A 7 -3.28 0.88 6.28
CA ILE A 7 -3.49 -0.41 5.61
C ILE A 7 -4.37 -1.33 6.44
N LYS A 8 -4.15 -1.37 7.75
CA LYS A 8 -4.97 -2.20 8.65
C LYS A 8 -6.42 -1.74 8.65
N LEU A 9 -6.67 -0.44 8.66
CA LEU A 9 -8.02 0.09 8.58
C LEU A 9 -8.67 -0.23 7.24
N LEU A 10 -7.94 -0.07 6.15
CA LEU A 10 -8.41 -0.39 4.81
C LEU A 10 -8.82 -1.87 4.71
N ALA A 11 -7.98 -2.77 5.24
CA ALA A 11 -8.27 -4.19 5.26
C ALA A 11 -9.48 -4.53 6.13
N TYR A 12 -9.60 -3.88 7.28
CA TYR A 12 -10.75 -4.06 8.16
C TYR A 12 -12.05 -3.70 7.45
N LEU A 13 -12.07 -2.55 6.77
CA LEU A 13 -13.25 -2.09 6.03
C LEU A 13 -13.58 -3.04 4.87
N TYR A 14 -12.56 -3.56 4.21
CA TYR A 14 -12.74 -4.53 3.13
C TYR A 14 -13.38 -5.81 3.65
N TYR A 15 -12.84 -6.37 4.74
CA TYR A 15 -13.35 -7.64 5.29
C TYR A 15 -14.70 -7.51 5.97
N SER A 16 -15.07 -6.33 6.44
CA SER A 16 -16.39 -6.10 7.03
C SER A 16 -17.49 -5.89 5.99
N ASN A 17 -17.15 -5.87 4.70
CA ASN A 17 -18.08 -5.67 3.59
C ASN A 17 -18.85 -4.34 3.64
N ASP A 18 -18.28 -3.34 4.29
CA ASP A 18 -18.91 -2.01 4.37
C ASP A 18 -18.41 -1.16 3.21
N CYS A 19 -19.08 -1.30 2.06
CA CYS A 19 -18.68 -0.60 0.84
C CYS A 19 -18.79 0.91 0.95
N GLU A 20 -19.78 1.40 1.68
CA GLU A 20 -19.98 2.85 1.88
C GLU A 20 -18.84 3.44 2.70
N GLU A 21 -18.51 2.84 3.84
CA GLU A 21 -17.40 3.29 4.68
C GLU A 21 -16.07 3.16 3.97
N LEU A 22 -15.88 2.10 3.19
CA LEU A 22 -14.67 1.90 2.42
C LEU A 22 -14.49 3.02 1.39
N ASN A 23 -15.55 3.34 0.65
CA ASN A 23 -15.51 4.41 -0.35
C ASN A 23 -15.27 5.76 0.31
N ASN A 24 -15.92 6.03 1.43
CA ASN A 24 -15.71 7.27 2.18
C ASN A 24 -14.27 7.39 2.66
N TYR A 25 -13.70 6.29 3.16
CA TYR A 25 -12.31 6.28 3.62
C TYR A 25 -11.34 6.55 2.47
N THR A 26 -11.49 5.84 1.35
CA THR A 26 -10.58 6.02 0.21
C THR A 26 -10.68 7.42 -0.39
N ASP A 27 -11.89 8.00 -0.41
CA ASP A 27 -12.08 9.36 -0.88
C ASP A 27 -11.46 10.41 0.05
N SER A 28 -11.36 10.09 1.34
CA SER A 28 -10.77 11.00 2.33
C SER A 28 -9.24 11.03 2.31
N LEU A 29 -8.60 10.07 1.65
CA LEU A 29 -7.15 9.98 1.61
C LEU A 29 -6.55 11.13 0.79
N SER A 30 -5.47 11.73 1.31
CA SER A 30 -4.72 12.74 0.57
C SER A 30 -3.95 12.08 -0.58
N LYS A 31 -3.44 12.89 -1.49
CA LYS A 31 -2.58 12.42 -2.59
C LYS A 31 -1.39 11.61 -2.05
N ASN A 32 -0.70 12.14 -1.04
CA ASN A 32 0.43 11.43 -0.45
C ASN A 32 0.02 10.08 0.16
N GLU A 33 -1.12 10.05 0.84
CA GLU A 33 -1.62 8.82 1.45
C GLU A 33 -1.96 7.76 0.40
N VAL A 34 -2.56 8.17 -0.70
CA VAL A 34 -2.84 7.26 -1.82
C VAL A 34 -1.54 6.65 -2.36
N PHE A 35 -0.51 7.47 -2.57
CA PHE A 35 0.77 6.99 -3.06
C PHE A 35 1.53 6.17 -2.00
N GLU A 36 1.33 6.45 -0.72
CA GLU A 36 1.89 5.61 0.35
C GLU A 36 1.30 4.21 0.32
N ILE A 37 0.00 4.10 0.15
CA ILE A 37 -0.67 2.79 0.04
C ILE A 37 -0.21 2.06 -1.22
N TYR A 38 -0.11 2.77 -2.35
CA TYR A 38 0.38 2.17 -3.59
C TYR A 38 1.83 1.69 -3.44
N THR A 39 2.67 2.49 -2.80
CA THR A 39 4.07 2.13 -2.53
C THR A 39 4.16 0.88 -1.68
N ALA A 40 3.35 0.80 -0.62
CA ALA A 40 3.27 -0.38 0.23
C ALA A 40 2.82 -1.61 -0.57
N TYR A 41 1.86 -1.45 -1.46
CA TYR A 41 1.41 -2.52 -2.34
C TYR A 41 2.54 -3.04 -3.24
N ARG A 42 3.31 -2.14 -3.85
CA ARG A 42 4.42 -2.51 -4.73
C ARG A 42 5.56 -3.18 -3.96
N ILE A 43 5.90 -2.66 -2.79
CA ILE A 43 6.92 -3.27 -1.92
C ILE A 43 6.45 -4.64 -1.45
N GLY A 44 5.18 -4.77 -1.09
CA GLY A 44 4.60 -6.05 -0.70
C GLY A 44 4.68 -7.08 -1.81
N GLU A 45 4.47 -6.65 -3.07
CA GLU A 45 4.64 -7.51 -4.24
C GLU A 45 6.07 -8.02 -4.37
N ILE A 46 7.05 -7.12 -4.18
CA ILE A 46 8.47 -7.47 -4.23
C ILE A 46 8.79 -8.49 -3.14
N ILE A 47 8.32 -8.27 -1.92
CA ILE A 47 8.53 -9.18 -0.78
C ILE A 47 7.91 -10.55 -1.09
N LYS A 48 6.69 -10.56 -1.59
CA LYS A 48 5.97 -11.80 -1.93
C LYS A 48 6.74 -12.62 -2.96
N ASN A 49 7.27 -11.97 -4.00
CA ASN A 49 7.96 -12.64 -5.10
C ASN A 49 9.41 -12.98 -4.77
N GLY A 50 10.00 -12.32 -3.79
CA GLY A 50 11.40 -12.49 -3.42
C GLY A 50 11.58 -12.69 -1.93
N LEU A 51 10.90 -13.67 -1.34
CA LEU A 51 11.07 -14.00 0.10
C LEU A 51 12.52 -14.23 0.47
N ASN A 52 13.37 -14.59 -0.50
CA ASN A 52 14.80 -14.77 -0.29
C ASN A 52 15.57 -13.43 -0.21
N SER A 53 14.92 -12.32 -0.52
CA SER A 53 15.53 -10.99 -0.44
C SER A 53 15.38 -10.34 0.94
N GLY A 54 15.02 -11.13 1.96
CA GLY A 54 15.02 -10.68 3.36
C GLY A 54 16.35 -10.11 3.80
N LYS A 55 17.46 -10.51 3.17
CA LYS A 55 18.79 -9.95 3.40
C LYS A 55 18.89 -8.50 2.89
N VAL A 56 18.21 -8.19 1.81
CA VAL A 56 18.24 -6.85 1.20
C VAL A 56 17.47 -5.87 2.07
N ILE A 57 16.31 -6.28 2.58
CA ILE A 57 15.46 -5.44 3.42
C ILE A 57 16.14 -5.11 4.75
N LYS A 58 16.93 -6.02 5.31
CA LYS A 58 17.63 -5.82 6.58
C LYS A 58 18.73 -4.77 6.52
N ASN A 59 19.33 -4.56 5.34
CA ASN A 59 20.49 -3.68 5.15
C ASN A 59 20.11 -2.28 4.70
N PHE A 60 18.82 -2.00 4.44
CA PHE A 60 18.37 -0.70 3.99
C PHE A 60 17.78 0.13 5.14
N ASN A 61 17.96 1.45 5.04
CA ASN A 61 17.12 2.38 5.76
C ASN A 61 15.73 2.29 5.14
N ARG A 62 14.83 1.57 5.80
CA ARG A 62 13.50 1.26 5.28
C ARG A 62 12.67 2.51 5.01
N THR A 63 12.75 3.48 5.91
CA THR A 63 12.01 4.73 5.76
C THR A 63 12.46 5.49 4.52
N LYS A 64 13.77 5.61 4.33
CA LYS A 64 14.34 6.30 3.17
C LYS A 64 13.96 5.57 1.88
N TYR A 65 14.06 4.25 1.87
CA TYR A 65 13.67 3.44 0.71
C TYR A 65 12.20 3.65 0.37
N PHE A 66 11.33 3.59 1.38
CA PHE A 66 9.90 3.78 1.19
C PHE A 66 9.58 5.16 0.61
N LEU A 67 10.16 6.20 1.16
CA LEU A 67 9.92 7.57 0.69
C LEU A 67 10.43 7.78 -0.73
N ASN A 68 11.58 7.21 -1.07
CA ASN A 68 12.12 7.28 -2.42
C ASN A 68 11.22 6.57 -3.43
N GLN A 69 10.69 5.40 -3.07
CA GLN A 69 9.77 4.67 -3.92
C GLN A 69 8.44 5.42 -4.09
N ARG A 70 7.93 6.03 -3.03
CA ARG A 70 6.74 6.86 -3.09
C ARG A 70 6.90 8.00 -4.11
N GLU A 71 8.02 8.72 -4.03
CA GLU A 71 8.30 9.82 -4.96
C GLU A 71 8.45 9.32 -6.40
N TYR A 72 9.09 8.17 -6.57
CA TYR A 72 9.20 7.54 -7.90
C TYR A 72 7.84 7.24 -8.51
N TYR A 73 6.93 6.64 -7.72
CA TYR A 73 5.60 6.29 -8.23
C TYR A 73 4.74 7.50 -8.53
N LYS A 74 4.98 8.63 -7.88
CA LYS A 74 4.29 9.88 -8.22
C LYS A 74 4.57 10.33 -9.66
N TYR A 75 5.71 9.95 -10.21
CA TYR A 75 6.04 10.22 -11.60
C TYR A 75 5.47 9.20 -12.58
N CYS A 76 5.36 7.94 -12.15
CA CYS A 76 5.07 6.83 -13.05
C CYS A 76 3.61 6.45 -13.12
N VAL A 77 2.81 6.79 -12.10
CA VAL A 77 1.44 6.32 -11.96
C VAL A 77 0.52 7.50 -11.66
N HIS A 78 -0.67 7.50 -12.23
CA HIS A 78 -1.66 8.54 -11.98
C HIS A 78 -2.45 8.25 -10.71
N GLU A 79 -2.59 9.26 -9.86
CA GLU A 79 -3.36 9.18 -8.61
C GLU A 79 -4.78 8.65 -8.86
N LYS A 80 -5.43 9.14 -9.91
CA LYS A 80 -6.80 8.76 -10.27
C LYS A 80 -6.93 7.26 -10.54
N GLU A 81 -5.95 6.65 -11.17
CA GLU A 81 -5.91 5.21 -11.41
C GLU A 81 -5.85 4.44 -10.10
N ILE A 82 -4.97 4.87 -9.20
CA ILE A 82 -4.83 4.21 -7.90
C ILE A 82 -6.14 4.30 -7.12
N ARG A 83 -6.74 5.48 -7.06
CA ARG A 83 -8.02 5.67 -6.35
C ARG A 83 -9.11 4.77 -6.91
N ASN A 84 -9.17 4.64 -8.23
CA ASN A 84 -10.14 3.76 -8.87
C ASN A 84 -9.88 2.30 -8.50
N GLU A 85 -8.64 1.87 -8.51
CA GLU A 85 -8.28 0.50 -8.15
C GLU A 85 -8.55 0.17 -6.68
N LEU A 86 -8.37 1.14 -5.78
CA LEU A 86 -8.65 0.94 -4.37
C LEU A 86 -10.14 0.71 -4.10
N THR A 87 -11.02 1.16 -4.99
CA THR A 87 -12.46 0.95 -4.84
C THR A 87 -12.97 -0.23 -5.67
N THR A 88 -12.30 -0.57 -6.78
CA THR A 88 -12.78 -1.61 -7.70
C THR A 88 -11.98 -2.91 -7.66
N LYS A 89 -10.72 -2.84 -7.22
CA LYS A 89 -9.79 -3.98 -7.24
C LYS A 89 -9.03 -4.14 -5.93
N LEU A 90 -9.66 -3.77 -4.81
CA LEU A 90 -8.97 -3.79 -3.51
C LEU A 90 -8.53 -5.20 -3.12
N GLU A 91 -9.26 -6.24 -3.52
CA GLU A 91 -8.86 -7.62 -3.24
C GLU A 91 -7.48 -7.96 -3.82
N CYS A 92 -7.11 -7.34 -4.95
CA CYS A 92 -5.78 -7.53 -5.53
C CYS A 92 -4.69 -6.84 -4.72
N TYR A 93 -5.03 -5.74 -4.06
CA TYR A 93 -4.09 -4.99 -3.21
C TYR A 93 -3.88 -5.65 -1.86
N ILE A 94 -4.96 -6.13 -1.25
CA ILE A 94 -4.95 -6.62 0.14
C ILE A 94 -3.89 -7.69 0.35
N TYR A 95 -3.74 -8.61 -0.59
CA TYR A 95 -2.78 -9.70 -0.47
C TYR A 95 -1.34 -9.17 -0.37
N ASN A 96 -0.98 -8.25 -1.26
CA ASN A 96 0.37 -7.67 -1.26
C ASN A 96 0.58 -6.72 -0.07
N LEU A 97 -0.45 -5.98 0.32
CA LEU A 97 -0.38 -5.10 1.49
C LEU A 97 -0.14 -5.89 2.77
N HIS A 98 -0.69 -7.11 2.86
CA HIS A 98 -0.45 -7.99 3.97
C HIS A 98 1.05 -8.32 4.11
N PHE A 99 1.71 -8.63 3.00
CA PHE A 99 3.16 -8.88 3.01
C PHE A 99 3.95 -7.65 3.45
N PHE A 100 3.53 -6.47 3.03
CA PHE A 100 4.17 -5.23 3.48
C PHE A 100 4.05 -5.06 5.00
N VAL A 101 2.86 -5.24 5.55
CA VAL A 101 2.62 -5.08 6.99
C VAL A 101 3.44 -6.09 7.80
N GLU A 102 3.50 -7.33 7.34
CA GLU A 102 4.18 -8.42 8.06
C GLU A 102 5.70 -8.33 7.99
N TRP A 103 6.26 -7.92 6.85
CA TRP A 103 7.68 -8.09 6.58
C TRP A 103 8.46 -6.79 6.39
N PHE A 104 7.79 -5.69 6.13
CA PHE A 104 8.44 -4.40 5.98
C PHE A 104 8.35 -3.58 7.26
#